data_4a34e4f7f519c299a549659fd5a83d0d
#
_entry.id   4a34e4f7f519c299a549659fd5a83d0d
#
_cell.length_a   1.000
_cell.length_b   1.000
_cell.length_c   1.000
_cell.angle_alpha   90.00
_cell.angle_beta   90.00
_cell.angle_gamma   90.00
#
_symmetry.space_group_name_H-M   'P 1'
#
loop_
_entity.id
_entity.type
_entity.pdbx_description
1 polymer ?
#
loop_
_entity_poly.entity_id
_entity_poly.type
_entity_poly.pdbx_seq_one_letter_code
_entity_poly.pdbx_strand_id
1 'polypeptide(L)'
;MRSLLSRLGAGMALALAFVSSAGHARAQGPVLPLPPADQQKLAEHLGAGVVGAALPSERISDPSSYFPLREKTFVFQVTSGSNTGNTQNLVLKKTRRPGGASSWRFNFAPSLAGFISPTAGGDLMMPAVSDVDEGVIVVTTPANPFVLMGMKPGESRSFRQKVSVNYLDDPTKRDWGGRLNATYTYLGMHNVTVPAGAFKAILIRFAYRGKVGPADVVYTAWYFFAPDVGLIAMVNLEDVSAFWIYHNDTTIGKVLAVK
;
A
#
# COMPACT_ATOMS: atom_id res chain seq x y z
N MET A 1 -80.09 12.24 52.03
CA MET A 1 -80.06 13.72 52.02
C MET A 1 -78.73 14.14 51.47
N ARG A 2 -78.76 14.71 50.30
CA ARG A 2 -78.14 15.98 49.85
C ARG A 2 -76.65 16.13 50.25
N SER A 3 -75.70 16.55 49.46
CA SER A 3 -75.66 17.28 48.16
C SER A 3 -74.20 17.42 47.72
N LEU A 4 -74.00 17.38 46.43
CA LEU A 4 -73.41 18.42 45.60
C LEU A 4 -71.88 18.67 45.67
N LEU A 5 -71.28 18.34 44.53
CA LEU A 5 -70.54 19.24 43.62
C LEU A 5 -69.20 19.80 44.12
N SER A 6 -68.13 19.48 43.49
CA SER A 6 -67.63 20.43 42.49
C SER A 6 -66.43 19.89 41.73
N ARG A 7 -66.43 20.18 40.45
CA ARG A 7 -65.42 19.96 39.41
C ARG A 7 -64.19 20.74 39.74
N LEU A 8 -63.03 20.17 39.36
CA LEU A 8 -61.95 20.96 38.72
C LEU A 8 -61.04 20.03 37.96
N GLY A 9 -61.04 20.18 36.66
CA GLY A 9 -60.13 19.53 35.74
C GLY A 9 -58.75 20.14 35.85
N ALA A 10 -57.73 19.32 35.86
CA ALA A 10 -56.35 19.72 35.57
C ALA A 10 -55.86 18.92 34.35
N GLY A 11 -55.85 19.62 33.25
CA GLY A 11 -55.26 19.09 32.00
C GLY A 11 -53.78 18.90 32.18
N MET A 12 -53.36 17.65 32.07
CA MET A 12 -51.95 17.29 32.04
C MET A 12 -51.45 17.46 30.59
N ALA A 13 -50.84 18.60 30.32
CA ALA A 13 -50.15 18.85 29.04
C ALA A 13 -48.91 17.97 28.97
N LEU A 14 -48.97 16.92 28.14
CA LEU A 14 -47.82 16.06 27.82
C LEU A 14 -46.91 16.83 26.90
N ALA A 15 -45.86 17.46 27.43
CA ALA A 15 -44.79 18.05 26.63
C ALA A 15 -43.92 16.92 26.04
N LEU A 16 -44.17 16.57 24.78
CA LEU A 16 -43.25 15.73 23.98
C LEU A 16 -41.99 16.54 23.75
N ALA A 17 -40.97 16.28 24.54
CA ALA A 17 -39.61 16.72 24.25
C ALA A 17 -39.09 15.91 23.06
N PHE A 18 -39.11 16.50 21.87
CA PHE A 18 -38.34 16.01 20.74
C PHE A 18 -36.86 16.17 21.08
N VAL A 19 -36.23 15.09 21.55
CA VAL A 19 -34.78 14.99 21.59
C VAL A 19 -34.32 14.85 20.13
N SER A 20 -34.02 15.97 19.50
CA SER A 20 -33.30 15.98 18.24
C SER A 20 -31.91 15.40 18.48
N SER A 21 -31.75 14.10 18.25
CA SER A 21 -30.43 13.50 18.13
C SER A 21 -29.77 14.11 16.90
N ALA A 22 -29.03 15.21 17.11
CA ALA A 22 -28.08 15.71 16.11
C ALA A 22 -27.05 14.61 15.92
N GLY A 23 -27.33 13.71 14.99
CA GLY A 23 -26.34 12.77 14.48
C GLY A 23 -25.16 13.59 13.98
N HIS A 24 -24.03 13.50 14.66
CA HIS A 24 -22.80 14.12 14.20
C HIS A 24 -22.48 13.47 12.86
N ALA A 25 -22.86 14.14 11.77
CA ALA A 25 -22.40 13.78 10.44
C ALA A 25 -20.86 13.86 10.48
N ARG A 26 -20.21 12.71 10.57
CA ARG A 26 -18.76 12.62 10.51
C ARG A 26 -18.37 13.22 9.17
N ALA A 27 -17.62 14.33 9.19
CA ALA A 27 -17.15 14.95 7.97
C ALA A 27 -16.44 13.89 7.14
N GLN A 28 -17.01 13.56 5.98
CA GLN A 28 -16.38 12.63 5.07
C GLN A 28 -15.09 13.27 4.57
N GLY A 29 -13.98 12.49 4.57
CA GLY A 29 -12.69 12.96 4.07
C GLY A 29 -12.75 13.33 2.57
N PRO A 30 -11.72 13.98 2.03
CA PRO A 30 -11.69 14.42 0.64
C PRO A 30 -11.77 13.23 -0.32
N VAL A 31 -12.46 13.43 -1.44
CA VAL A 31 -12.44 12.52 -2.59
C VAL A 31 -11.37 13.02 -3.55
N LEU A 32 -10.34 12.23 -3.78
CA LEU A 32 -9.20 12.59 -4.63
C LEU A 32 -9.26 11.81 -5.94
N PRO A 33 -9.58 12.45 -7.07
CA PRO A 33 -9.46 11.81 -8.37
C PRO A 33 -7.99 11.45 -8.65
N LEU A 34 -7.78 10.34 -9.35
CA LEU A 34 -6.44 9.97 -9.79
C LEU A 34 -5.86 11.02 -10.75
N PRO A 35 -4.58 11.36 -10.62
CA PRO A 35 -3.87 12.09 -11.66
C PRO A 35 -3.99 11.33 -13.00
N PRO A 36 -4.23 12.03 -14.14
CA PRO A 36 -4.44 11.37 -15.44
C PRO A 36 -3.32 10.40 -15.84
N ALA A 37 -2.07 10.75 -15.56
CA ALA A 37 -0.93 9.89 -15.85
C ALA A 37 -0.94 8.59 -15.03
N ASP A 38 -1.31 8.66 -13.74
CA ASP A 38 -1.45 7.48 -12.89
C ASP A 38 -2.62 6.61 -13.38
N GLN A 39 -3.76 7.23 -13.72
CA GLN A 39 -4.93 6.52 -14.24
C GLN A 39 -4.61 5.76 -15.52
N GLN A 40 -3.89 6.39 -16.44
CA GLN A 40 -3.46 5.76 -17.70
C GLN A 40 -2.57 4.54 -17.44
N LYS A 41 -1.53 4.69 -16.59
CA LYS A 41 -0.61 3.60 -16.25
C LYS A 41 -1.29 2.44 -15.54
N LEU A 42 -2.18 2.73 -14.62
CA LEU A 42 -2.94 1.70 -13.92
C LEU A 42 -3.89 0.95 -14.86
N ALA A 43 -4.58 1.64 -15.78
CA ALA A 43 -5.44 1.00 -16.80
C ALA A 43 -4.62 0.15 -17.78
N GLU A 44 -3.44 0.63 -18.20
CA GLU A 44 -2.52 -0.09 -19.09
C GLU A 44 -2.05 -1.41 -18.48
N HIS A 45 -1.69 -1.41 -17.20
CA HIS A 45 -1.02 -2.56 -16.58
C HIS A 45 -1.91 -3.47 -15.73
N LEU A 46 -3.03 -2.98 -15.21
CA LEU A 46 -3.99 -3.80 -14.45
C LEU A 46 -5.20 -4.21 -15.30
N GLY A 47 -5.49 -3.46 -16.37
CA GLY A 47 -6.69 -3.59 -17.16
C GLY A 47 -7.75 -2.52 -16.86
N ALA A 48 -8.52 -2.18 -17.89
CA ALA A 48 -9.61 -1.22 -17.76
C ALA A 48 -10.67 -1.70 -16.75
N GLY A 49 -11.12 -0.80 -15.88
CA GLY A 49 -12.16 -1.10 -14.87
C GLY A 49 -11.67 -1.74 -13.57
N VAL A 50 -10.41 -2.12 -13.45
CA VAL A 50 -9.84 -2.60 -12.17
C VAL A 50 -9.89 -1.48 -11.14
N VAL A 51 -9.43 -0.29 -11.49
CA VAL A 51 -9.49 0.89 -10.62
C VAL A 51 -10.73 1.69 -10.95
N GLY A 52 -11.66 1.76 -10.02
CA GLY A 52 -12.93 2.45 -10.14
C GLY A 52 -12.92 3.84 -9.50
N ALA A 53 -14.09 4.30 -9.07
CA ALA A 53 -14.28 5.63 -8.54
C ALA A 53 -13.45 5.89 -7.28
N ALA A 54 -12.95 7.13 -7.17
CA ALA A 54 -12.37 7.64 -5.93
C ALA A 54 -13.41 7.71 -4.82
N LEU A 55 -12.98 7.45 -3.60
CA LEU A 55 -13.81 7.42 -2.41
C LEU A 55 -13.38 8.49 -1.41
N PRO A 56 -14.26 8.90 -0.48
CA PRO A 56 -13.86 9.68 0.67
C PRO A 56 -12.69 9.00 1.41
N SER A 57 -11.62 9.74 1.61
CA SER A 57 -10.36 9.22 2.10
C SER A 57 -10.03 9.83 3.45
N GLU A 58 -9.64 8.99 4.40
CA GLU A 58 -9.20 9.40 5.73
C GLU A 58 -7.68 9.28 5.86
N ARG A 59 -7.14 9.86 6.92
CA ARG A 59 -5.74 9.66 7.29
C ARG A 59 -5.49 8.18 7.61
N ILE A 60 -4.37 7.63 7.19
CA ILE A 60 -3.95 6.28 7.57
C ILE A 60 -3.62 6.26 9.06
N SER A 61 -4.51 5.72 9.86
CA SER A 61 -4.38 5.66 11.32
C SER A 61 -3.88 4.32 11.84
N ASP A 62 -3.97 3.26 11.03
CA ASP A 62 -3.50 1.93 11.36
C ASP A 62 -2.95 1.22 10.10
N PRO A 63 -1.63 1.33 9.83
CA PRO A 63 -0.99 0.60 8.72
C PRO A 63 -1.16 -0.90 8.80
N SER A 64 -1.27 -1.48 9.99
CA SER A 64 -1.39 -2.93 10.17
C SER A 64 -2.75 -3.47 9.71
N SER A 65 -3.79 -2.65 9.72
CA SER A 65 -5.08 -3.01 9.12
C SER A 65 -5.01 -3.13 7.60
N TYR A 66 -4.18 -2.32 6.94
CA TYR A 66 -3.99 -2.35 5.49
C TYR A 66 -3.01 -3.43 5.02
N PHE A 67 -2.10 -3.86 5.86
CA PHE A 67 -1.22 -4.98 5.58
C PHE A 67 -0.97 -5.81 6.84
N PRO A 68 -1.93 -6.69 7.21
CA PRO A 68 -1.82 -7.52 8.39
C PRO A 68 -0.59 -8.44 8.34
N LEU A 69 0.30 -8.30 9.31
CA LEU A 69 1.51 -9.11 9.43
C LEU A 69 1.19 -10.47 10.06
N ARG A 70 0.57 -11.33 9.26
CA ARG A 70 0.26 -12.73 9.60
C ARG A 70 0.64 -13.63 8.44
N GLU A 71 1.05 -14.86 8.72
CA GLU A 71 1.40 -15.80 7.66
C GLU A 71 0.21 -16.04 6.73
N LYS A 72 0.45 -15.82 5.45
CA LYS A 72 -0.57 -15.92 4.41
C LYS A 72 0.06 -16.13 3.05
N THR A 73 -0.62 -16.90 2.21
CA THR A 73 -0.37 -16.99 0.78
C THR A 73 -1.47 -16.24 0.05
N PHE A 74 -1.06 -15.33 -0.83
CA PHE A 74 -1.93 -14.61 -1.73
C PHE A 74 -1.78 -15.21 -3.12
N VAL A 75 -2.89 -15.47 -3.81
CA VAL A 75 -2.87 -15.92 -5.21
C VAL A 75 -3.14 -14.70 -6.08
N PHE A 76 -2.17 -14.31 -6.90
CA PHE A 76 -2.28 -13.19 -7.81
C PHE A 76 -2.30 -13.66 -9.26
N GLN A 77 -3.10 -13.00 -10.08
CA GLN A 77 -3.02 -13.08 -11.53
C GLN A 77 -2.08 -11.98 -12.03
N VAL A 78 -1.14 -12.32 -12.89
CA VAL A 78 -0.26 -11.37 -13.56
C VAL A 78 -1.01 -10.75 -14.75
N THR A 79 -1.13 -9.43 -14.75
CA THR A 79 -1.88 -8.66 -15.76
C THR A 79 -0.97 -7.99 -16.78
N SER A 80 0.29 -7.75 -16.42
CA SER A 80 1.30 -7.22 -17.36
C SER A 80 2.71 -7.69 -17.00
N GLY A 81 3.60 -7.70 -17.97
CA GLY A 81 4.99 -8.18 -17.88
C GLY A 81 5.18 -9.56 -18.51
N SER A 82 6.36 -10.14 -18.33
CA SER A 82 6.79 -11.38 -18.99
C SER A 82 5.93 -12.61 -18.67
N ASN A 83 5.23 -12.60 -17.53
CA ASN A 83 4.40 -13.71 -17.07
C ASN A 83 2.89 -13.40 -17.15
N THR A 84 2.47 -12.49 -18.02
CA THR A 84 1.06 -12.09 -18.19
C THR A 84 0.16 -13.30 -18.44
N GLY A 85 -0.98 -13.35 -17.75
CA GLY A 85 -1.95 -14.44 -17.80
C GLY A 85 -1.71 -15.55 -16.77
N ASN A 86 -0.51 -15.68 -16.22
CA ASN A 86 -0.20 -16.69 -15.21
C ASN A 86 -0.67 -16.27 -13.81
N THR A 87 -0.86 -17.27 -12.96
CA THR A 87 -1.05 -17.04 -11.51
C THR A 87 0.28 -17.22 -10.76
N GLN A 88 0.44 -16.42 -9.70
CA GLN A 88 1.60 -16.48 -8.82
C GLN A 88 1.18 -16.49 -7.36
N ASN A 89 1.82 -17.33 -6.57
CA ASN A 89 1.67 -17.35 -5.12
C ASN A 89 2.65 -16.37 -4.48
N LEU A 90 2.13 -15.32 -3.83
CA LEU A 90 2.92 -14.37 -3.04
C LEU A 90 2.78 -14.74 -1.57
N VAL A 91 3.88 -15.12 -0.94
CA VAL A 91 3.88 -15.64 0.44
C VAL A 91 4.37 -14.57 1.40
N LEU A 92 3.59 -14.30 2.42
CA LEU A 92 3.99 -13.53 3.60
C LEU A 92 4.29 -14.48 4.75
N LYS A 93 5.52 -14.47 5.26
CA LYS A 93 5.91 -15.29 6.40
C LYS A 93 6.90 -14.57 7.32
N LYS A 94 6.82 -14.87 8.61
CA LYS A 94 7.80 -14.38 9.58
C LYS A 94 9.15 -15.03 9.34
N THR A 95 10.22 -14.24 9.39
CA THR A 95 11.58 -14.73 9.14
C THR A 95 12.61 -13.81 9.79
N ARG A 96 13.87 -14.20 9.72
CA ARG A 96 14.98 -13.31 9.98
C ARG A 96 15.56 -12.86 8.64
N ARG A 97 15.71 -11.55 8.44
CA ARG A 97 16.37 -11.00 7.26
C ARG A 97 17.85 -11.40 7.27
N PRO A 98 18.45 -11.75 6.11
CA PRO A 98 19.90 -11.96 6.01
C PRO A 98 20.66 -10.75 6.57
N GLY A 99 21.62 -10.98 7.47
CA GLY A 99 22.40 -9.94 8.14
C GLY A 99 21.60 -8.99 9.05
N GLY A 100 20.35 -9.34 9.46
CA GLY A 100 19.47 -8.41 10.17
C GLY A 100 18.53 -9.04 11.20
N ALA A 101 17.59 -8.21 11.68
CA ALA A 101 16.62 -8.55 12.70
C ALA A 101 15.44 -9.39 12.15
N SER A 102 14.57 -9.83 13.06
CA SER A 102 13.29 -10.45 12.74
C SER A 102 12.44 -9.51 11.88
N SER A 103 11.83 -10.03 10.82
CA SER A 103 11.02 -9.30 9.87
C SER A 103 9.98 -10.23 9.22
N TRP A 104 9.14 -9.66 8.36
CA TRP A 104 8.20 -10.39 7.54
C TRP A 104 8.68 -10.39 6.09
N ARG A 105 8.95 -11.57 5.54
CA ARG A 105 9.31 -11.73 4.14
C ARG A 105 8.05 -11.83 3.30
N PHE A 106 7.91 -10.92 2.34
CA PHE A 106 6.85 -10.94 1.34
C PHE A 106 7.45 -11.09 -0.06
N ASN A 107 7.08 -12.14 -0.75
CA ASN A 107 7.54 -12.39 -2.11
C ASN A 107 6.72 -11.54 -3.09
N PHE A 108 7.37 -10.64 -3.81
CA PHE A 108 6.75 -9.89 -4.91
C PHE A 108 6.79 -10.66 -6.23
N ALA A 109 7.77 -11.54 -6.39
CA ALA A 109 7.96 -12.47 -7.49
C ALA A 109 8.66 -13.74 -6.97
N PRO A 110 8.83 -14.80 -7.77
CA PRO A 110 9.52 -16.01 -7.34
C PRO A 110 10.92 -15.77 -6.78
N SER A 111 11.71 -14.90 -7.42
CA SER A 111 13.06 -14.53 -6.98
C SER A 111 13.12 -13.30 -6.08
N LEU A 112 12.10 -12.43 -6.12
CA LEU A 112 12.12 -11.11 -5.49
C LEU A 112 11.32 -11.09 -4.19
N ALA A 113 11.94 -10.72 -3.07
CA ALA A 113 11.27 -10.63 -1.78
C ALA A 113 11.66 -9.38 -0.98
N GLY A 114 10.65 -8.66 -0.49
CA GLY A 114 10.82 -7.56 0.47
C GLY A 114 10.78 -8.06 1.91
N PHE A 115 11.53 -7.40 2.78
CA PHE A 115 11.53 -7.65 4.22
C PHE A 115 10.84 -6.50 4.93
N ILE A 116 9.65 -6.75 5.48
CA ILE A 116 8.78 -5.75 6.10
C ILE A 116 8.91 -5.84 7.61
N SER A 117 9.03 -4.70 8.26
CA SER A 117 9.10 -4.59 9.72
C SER A 117 8.25 -3.42 10.20
N PRO A 118 7.49 -3.59 11.29
CA PRO A 118 6.82 -2.48 11.94
C PRO A 118 7.84 -1.64 12.71
N THR A 119 7.60 -0.33 12.78
CA THR A 119 8.32 0.60 13.65
C THR A 119 7.57 0.84 14.94
N ALA A 120 8.24 1.42 15.95
CA ALA A 120 7.59 1.84 17.19
C ALA A 120 6.50 2.92 16.94
N GLY A 121 6.61 3.68 15.85
CA GLY A 121 5.62 4.68 15.44
C GLY A 121 4.43 4.12 14.67
N GLY A 122 4.38 2.80 14.44
CA GLY A 122 3.30 2.14 13.72
C GLY A 122 3.46 2.09 12.20
N ASP A 123 4.54 2.66 11.63
CA ASP A 123 4.83 2.52 10.21
C ASP A 123 5.18 1.08 9.86
N LEU A 124 4.81 0.64 8.67
CA LEU A 124 5.37 -0.55 8.05
C LEU A 124 6.46 -0.10 7.07
N MET A 125 7.69 -0.53 7.34
CA MET A 125 8.87 -0.18 6.54
C MET A 125 9.46 -1.42 5.90
N MET A 126 10.08 -1.25 4.73
CA MET A 126 10.78 -2.31 4.00
C MET A 126 12.29 -1.96 3.89
N PRO A 127 13.10 -2.34 4.91
CA PRO A 127 14.51 -1.99 4.95
C PRO A 127 15.37 -2.71 3.91
N ALA A 128 14.90 -3.81 3.36
CA ALA A 128 15.65 -4.57 2.37
C ALA A 128 14.75 -5.31 1.38
N VAL A 129 15.31 -5.57 0.21
CA VAL A 129 14.76 -6.44 -0.83
C VAL A 129 15.84 -7.42 -1.24
N SER A 130 15.53 -8.72 -1.37
CA SER A 130 16.46 -9.72 -1.92
C SER A 130 16.02 -10.16 -3.29
N ASP A 131 16.97 -10.34 -4.18
CA ASP A 131 16.80 -11.03 -5.45
C ASP A 131 17.68 -12.27 -5.45
N VAL A 132 17.04 -13.45 -5.54
CA VAL A 132 17.73 -14.74 -5.48
C VAL A 132 18.40 -15.05 -6.81
N ASP A 133 17.83 -14.64 -7.95
CA ASP A 133 18.38 -14.89 -9.27
C ASP A 133 19.66 -14.08 -9.47
N GLU A 134 19.70 -12.84 -8.95
CA GLU A 134 20.88 -11.98 -8.97
C GLU A 134 21.85 -12.26 -7.81
N GLY A 135 21.45 -13.08 -6.82
CA GLY A 135 22.27 -13.40 -5.65
C GLY A 135 22.55 -12.21 -4.73
N VAL A 136 21.65 -11.23 -4.68
CA VAL A 136 21.87 -9.97 -3.95
C VAL A 136 20.77 -9.66 -2.94
N ILE A 137 21.15 -8.85 -1.94
CA ILE A 137 20.24 -8.16 -1.04
C ILE A 137 20.51 -6.66 -1.07
N VAL A 138 19.50 -5.90 -1.40
CA VAL A 138 19.52 -4.44 -1.47
C VAL A 138 18.99 -3.88 -0.17
N VAL A 139 19.80 -3.09 0.53
CA VAL A 139 19.44 -2.43 1.79
C VAL A 139 19.35 -0.93 1.57
N THR A 140 18.27 -0.31 2.04
CA THR A 140 18.08 1.15 1.97
C THR A 140 18.10 1.79 3.35
N THR A 141 18.72 2.97 3.45
CA THR A 141 18.78 3.77 4.69
C THR A 141 18.49 5.24 4.39
N PRO A 142 17.40 5.83 4.91
CA PRO A 142 16.33 5.17 5.65
C PRO A 142 15.63 4.07 4.83
N ALA A 143 14.93 3.16 5.52
CA ALA A 143 14.19 2.08 4.89
C ALA A 143 13.12 2.60 3.92
N ASN A 144 12.76 1.80 2.91
CA ASN A 144 11.64 2.12 2.04
C ASN A 144 10.33 2.14 2.84
N PRO A 145 9.50 3.17 2.71
CA PRO A 145 8.17 3.16 3.27
C PRO A 145 7.28 2.13 2.54
N PHE A 146 6.53 1.33 3.28
CA PHE A 146 5.57 0.38 2.73
C PHE A 146 4.12 0.81 2.99
N VAL A 147 3.75 1.03 4.27
CA VAL A 147 2.53 1.75 4.65
C VAL A 147 2.86 2.67 5.81
N LEU A 148 2.71 3.98 5.61
CA LEU A 148 3.08 4.98 6.62
C LEU A 148 1.89 5.42 7.45
N MET A 149 2.11 5.45 8.77
CA MET A 149 1.19 6.02 9.75
C MET A 149 1.01 7.53 9.53
N GLY A 150 -0.21 8.00 9.73
CA GLY A 150 -0.51 9.42 9.77
C GLY A 150 -0.54 10.13 8.42
N MET A 151 -0.34 9.44 7.29
CA MET A 151 -0.45 10.04 5.96
C MET A 151 -1.85 10.54 5.69
N LYS A 152 -1.96 11.78 5.26
CA LYS A 152 -3.22 12.38 4.80
C LYS A 152 -3.43 12.10 3.31
N PRO A 153 -4.68 12.02 2.83
CA PRO A 153 -4.96 11.92 1.40
C PRO A 153 -4.30 13.06 0.63
N GLY A 154 -3.60 12.73 -0.46
CA GLY A 154 -2.84 13.68 -1.29
C GLY A 154 -1.45 14.04 -0.74
N GLU A 155 -1.11 13.63 0.49
CA GLU A 155 0.20 13.94 1.08
C GLU A 155 1.31 13.17 0.37
N SER A 156 2.44 13.88 0.17
CA SER A 156 3.69 13.29 -0.32
C SER A 156 4.82 13.51 0.69
N ARG A 157 5.67 12.50 0.87
CA ARG A 157 6.90 12.57 1.66
C ARG A 157 8.09 12.18 0.81
N SER A 158 9.18 12.96 0.91
CA SER A 158 10.41 12.71 0.16
C SER A 158 11.51 12.19 1.06
N PHE A 159 12.32 11.28 0.53
CA PHE A 159 13.41 10.62 1.24
C PHE A 159 14.68 10.66 0.40
N ARG A 160 15.79 10.95 1.04
CA ARG A 160 17.13 10.73 0.46
C ARG A 160 17.70 9.46 1.07
N GLN A 161 17.90 8.45 0.24
CA GLN A 161 18.29 7.12 0.70
C GLN A 161 19.70 6.79 0.24
N LYS A 162 20.46 6.18 1.14
CA LYS A 162 21.67 5.42 0.78
C LYS A 162 21.24 4.00 0.43
N VAL A 163 21.82 3.46 -0.62
CA VAL A 163 21.61 2.08 -1.06
C VAL A 163 22.90 1.31 -0.87
N SER A 164 22.78 0.09 -0.36
CA SER A 164 23.85 -0.89 -0.35
C SER A 164 23.35 -2.17 -1.01
N VAL A 165 23.98 -2.59 -2.08
CA VAL A 165 23.77 -3.88 -2.71
C VAL A 165 24.84 -4.80 -2.14
N ASN A 166 24.44 -5.87 -1.48
CA ASN A 166 25.34 -6.83 -0.83
C ASN A 166 25.08 -8.22 -1.41
N TYR A 167 26.05 -9.12 -1.30
CA TYR A 167 25.85 -10.51 -1.68
C TYR A 167 24.84 -11.18 -0.75
N LEU A 168 23.96 -12.00 -1.30
CA LEU A 168 22.90 -12.64 -0.51
C LEU A 168 23.46 -13.72 0.43
N ASP A 169 24.50 -14.41 0.01
CA ASP A 169 25.22 -15.43 0.79
C ASP A 169 26.15 -14.81 1.87
N ASP A 170 26.66 -13.60 1.61
CA ASP A 170 27.43 -12.83 2.60
C ASP A 170 26.95 -11.36 2.65
N PRO A 171 25.88 -11.07 3.42
CA PRO A 171 25.30 -9.73 3.52
C PRO A 171 26.23 -8.68 4.15
N THR A 172 27.37 -9.06 4.68
CA THR A 172 28.40 -8.14 5.18
C THR A 172 29.29 -7.61 4.07
N LYS A 173 29.38 -8.34 2.94
CA LYS A 173 30.16 -7.99 1.78
C LYS A 173 29.34 -7.17 0.80
N ARG A 174 29.80 -5.94 0.62
CA ARG A 174 29.15 -5.01 -0.31
C ARG A 174 29.67 -5.22 -1.74
N ASP A 175 28.74 -5.28 -2.69
CA ASP A 175 29.01 -5.26 -4.13
C ASP A 175 28.99 -3.81 -4.65
N TRP A 176 27.81 -3.17 -4.53
CA TRP A 176 27.60 -1.80 -4.98
C TRP A 176 26.98 -0.93 -3.91
N GLY A 177 26.99 0.37 -4.17
CA GLY A 177 26.27 1.35 -3.36
C GLY A 177 25.79 2.50 -4.20
N GLY A 178 24.84 3.25 -3.62
CA GLY A 178 24.21 4.33 -4.33
C GLY A 178 23.44 5.28 -3.45
N ARG A 179 22.78 6.22 -4.13
CA ARG A 179 21.85 7.18 -3.51
C ARG A 179 20.61 7.30 -4.37
N LEU A 180 19.46 7.29 -3.72
CA LEU A 180 18.17 7.46 -4.34
C LEU A 180 17.46 8.67 -3.74
N ASN A 181 16.72 9.39 -4.58
CA ASN A 181 15.72 10.35 -4.16
C ASN A 181 14.35 9.68 -4.36
N ALA A 182 13.68 9.41 -3.26
CA ALA A 182 12.41 8.71 -3.26
C ALA A 182 11.27 9.63 -2.85
N THR A 183 10.07 9.37 -3.37
CA THR A 183 8.83 10.05 -3.00
C THR A 183 7.76 9.01 -2.76
N TYR A 184 7.09 9.11 -1.63
CA TYR A 184 5.95 8.30 -1.24
C TYR A 184 4.72 9.18 -1.20
N THR A 185 3.67 8.80 -1.91
CA THR A 185 2.43 9.59 -2.03
C THR A 185 1.22 8.72 -1.70
N TYR A 186 0.36 9.21 -0.81
CA TYR A 186 -0.96 8.62 -0.58
C TYR A 186 -1.97 9.26 -1.53
N LEU A 187 -2.38 8.53 -2.57
CA LEU A 187 -3.28 9.01 -3.62
C LEU A 187 -4.77 8.92 -3.27
N GLY A 188 -5.10 8.54 -2.03
CA GLY A 188 -6.48 8.41 -1.58
C GLY A 188 -7.02 6.98 -1.67
N MET A 189 -8.32 6.84 -1.43
CA MET A 189 -9.03 5.57 -1.45
C MET A 189 -9.84 5.43 -2.73
N HIS A 190 -9.86 4.23 -3.29
CA HIS A 190 -10.56 3.90 -4.54
C HIS A 190 -11.34 2.59 -4.40
N ASN A 191 -12.44 2.48 -5.16
CA ASN A 191 -13.02 1.18 -5.44
C ASN A 191 -12.07 0.41 -6.37
N VAL A 192 -11.79 -0.84 -6.03
CA VAL A 192 -10.92 -1.71 -6.83
C VAL A 192 -11.62 -3.04 -7.03
N THR A 193 -11.82 -3.43 -8.29
CA THR A 193 -12.45 -4.70 -8.66
C THR A 193 -11.40 -5.62 -9.25
N VAL A 194 -11.14 -6.73 -8.58
CA VAL A 194 -10.20 -7.78 -8.99
C VAL A 194 -10.92 -9.13 -8.99
N PRO A 195 -10.36 -10.21 -9.54
CA PRO A 195 -11.02 -11.51 -9.54
C PRO A 195 -11.46 -12.01 -8.15
N ALA A 196 -10.72 -11.66 -7.10
CA ALA A 196 -11.07 -11.98 -5.71
C ALA A 196 -12.28 -11.18 -5.16
N GLY A 197 -12.80 -10.20 -5.90
CA GLY A 197 -13.95 -9.38 -5.52
C GLY A 197 -13.73 -7.88 -5.63
N ALA A 198 -14.70 -7.11 -5.12
CA ALA A 198 -14.63 -5.66 -5.05
C ALA A 198 -14.19 -5.19 -3.66
N PHE A 199 -13.29 -4.23 -3.60
CA PHE A 199 -12.69 -3.72 -2.39
C PHE A 199 -12.65 -2.19 -2.36
N LYS A 200 -12.69 -1.61 -1.16
CA LYS A 200 -12.27 -0.23 -0.92
C LYS A 200 -10.80 -0.28 -0.49
N ALA A 201 -9.92 0.34 -1.26
CA ALA A 201 -8.48 0.23 -1.04
C ALA A 201 -7.81 1.60 -1.03
N ILE A 202 -6.84 1.78 -0.14
CA ILE A 202 -5.91 2.91 -0.23
C ILE A 202 -4.96 2.67 -1.38
N LEU A 203 -4.62 3.74 -2.11
CA LEU A 203 -3.63 3.73 -3.17
C LEU A 203 -2.39 4.50 -2.75
N ILE A 204 -1.27 3.81 -2.77
CA ILE A 204 0.04 4.36 -2.52
C ILE A 204 0.86 4.36 -3.81
N ARG A 205 1.49 5.48 -4.13
CA ARG A 205 2.53 5.55 -5.15
C ARG A 205 3.87 5.76 -4.49
N PHE A 206 4.82 4.88 -4.77
CA PHE A 206 6.22 4.99 -4.35
C PHE A 206 7.11 5.08 -5.58
N ALA A 207 7.87 6.15 -5.69
CA ALA A 207 8.76 6.36 -6.82
C ALA A 207 10.15 6.75 -6.31
N TYR A 208 11.20 6.28 -6.98
CA TYR A 208 12.56 6.75 -6.74
C TYR A 208 13.35 6.85 -8.04
N ARG A 209 14.40 7.65 -7.98
CA ARG A 209 15.42 7.75 -9.02
C ARG A 209 16.78 8.03 -8.40
N GLY A 210 17.83 7.56 -9.04
CA GLY A 210 19.19 7.81 -8.61
C GLY A 210 20.19 6.91 -9.26
N LYS A 211 21.35 6.75 -8.61
CA LYS A 211 22.45 5.90 -9.11
C LYS A 211 22.79 4.82 -8.09
N VAL A 212 22.99 3.60 -8.61
CA VAL A 212 23.47 2.45 -7.85
C VAL A 212 24.61 1.82 -8.63
N GLY A 213 25.83 1.88 -8.07
CA GLY A 213 27.02 1.55 -8.85
C GLY A 213 27.12 2.41 -10.11
N PRO A 214 27.30 1.80 -11.28
CA PRO A 214 27.36 2.50 -12.57
C PRO A 214 25.98 2.78 -13.17
N ALA A 215 24.89 2.23 -12.61
CA ALA A 215 23.56 2.28 -13.20
C ALA A 215 22.76 3.49 -12.73
N ASP A 216 22.04 4.13 -13.65
CA ASP A 216 20.93 5.00 -13.38
C ASP A 216 19.67 4.14 -13.19
N VAL A 217 18.91 4.40 -12.14
CA VAL A 217 17.72 3.63 -11.80
C VAL A 217 16.54 4.58 -11.64
N VAL A 218 15.43 4.26 -12.31
CA VAL A 218 14.12 4.91 -12.16
C VAL A 218 13.09 3.84 -11.83
N TYR A 219 12.32 4.07 -10.79
CA TYR A 219 11.32 3.12 -10.33
C TYR A 219 10.04 3.85 -9.94
N THR A 220 8.90 3.27 -10.30
CA THR A 220 7.59 3.71 -9.82
C THR A 220 6.71 2.50 -9.55
N ALA A 221 6.14 2.47 -8.35
CA ALA A 221 5.18 1.45 -7.97
C ALA A 221 3.88 2.06 -7.48
N TRP A 222 2.78 1.37 -7.76
CA TRP A 222 1.46 1.62 -7.20
C TRP A 222 1.00 0.38 -6.45
N TYR A 223 0.60 0.57 -5.19
CA TYR A 223 0.13 -0.49 -4.32
C TYR A 223 -1.28 -0.18 -3.83
N PHE A 224 -2.20 -1.12 -4.01
CA PHE A 224 -3.54 -1.04 -3.49
C PHE A 224 -3.68 -1.96 -2.29
N PHE A 225 -3.96 -1.38 -1.13
CA PHE A 225 -4.15 -2.12 0.11
C PHE A 225 -5.59 -2.00 0.58
N ALA A 226 -6.26 -3.14 0.78
CA ALA A 226 -7.60 -3.21 1.35
C ALA A 226 -7.53 -3.58 2.84
N PRO A 227 -8.35 -2.96 3.72
CA PRO A 227 -8.39 -3.29 5.13
C PRO A 227 -8.60 -4.78 5.36
N ASP A 228 -7.88 -5.35 6.32
CA ASP A 228 -7.92 -6.76 6.77
C ASP A 228 -7.55 -7.81 5.71
N VAL A 229 -7.34 -7.39 4.47
CA VAL A 229 -6.96 -8.25 3.35
C VAL A 229 -5.47 -8.13 3.04
N GLY A 230 -4.96 -6.91 2.96
CA GLY A 230 -3.59 -6.59 2.54
C GLY A 230 -3.52 -6.10 1.10
N LEU A 231 -2.42 -6.39 0.42
CA LEU A 231 -2.20 -6.02 -0.98
C LEU A 231 -3.21 -6.75 -1.89
N ILE A 232 -3.94 -6.00 -2.72
CA ILE A 232 -4.95 -6.55 -3.64
C ILE A 232 -4.63 -6.29 -5.12
N ALA A 233 -3.85 -5.25 -5.41
CA ALA A 233 -3.32 -4.99 -6.74
C ALA A 233 -2.01 -4.22 -6.64
N MET A 234 -1.13 -4.39 -7.62
CA MET A 234 0.10 -3.63 -7.73
C MET A 234 0.54 -3.47 -9.18
N VAL A 235 1.24 -2.37 -9.43
CA VAL A 235 2.01 -2.13 -10.66
C VAL A 235 3.40 -1.68 -10.25
N ASN A 236 4.43 -2.27 -10.84
CA ASN A 236 5.82 -1.87 -10.69
C ASN A 236 6.39 -1.60 -12.06
N LEU A 237 7.00 -0.44 -12.24
CA LEU A 237 7.76 -0.05 -13.42
C LEU A 237 9.18 0.28 -12.98
N GLU A 238 10.14 -0.38 -13.55
CA GLU A 238 11.55 -0.17 -13.28
C GLU A 238 12.31 -0.03 -14.59
N ASP A 239 13.12 1.01 -14.68
CA ASP A 239 14.04 1.30 -15.76
C ASP A 239 15.45 1.37 -15.15
N VAL A 240 16.33 0.47 -15.59
CA VAL A 240 17.73 0.43 -15.19
C VAL A 240 18.59 0.58 -16.44
N SER A 241 19.38 1.65 -16.47
CA SER A 241 20.30 1.92 -17.58
C SER A 241 21.73 2.12 -17.08
N ALA A 242 22.69 1.50 -17.75
CA ALA A 242 24.11 1.67 -17.45
C ALA A 242 24.94 1.81 -18.74
N PHE A 243 25.84 2.80 -18.76
CA PHE A 243 26.83 3.00 -19.82
C PHE A 243 26.26 3.04 -21.24
N TRP A 244 25.01 3.57 -21.45
CA TRP A 244 24.33 3.67 -22.77
C TRP A 244 24.29 2.34 -23.58
N ILE A 245 24.79 1.26 -23.01
CA ILE A 245 24.86 -0.06 -23.64
C ILE A 245 23.88 -1.04 -22.97
N TYR A 246 23.60 -0.84 -21.68
CA TYR A 246 22.68 -1.67 -20.92
C TYR A 246 21.40 -0.91 -20.61
N HIS A 247 20.28 -1.49 -21.01
CA HIS A 247 18.96 -0.98 -20.72
C HIS A 247 18.03 -2.15 -20.39
N ASN A 248 17.42 -2.12 -19.25
CA ASN A 248 16.48 -3.15 -18.80
C ASN A 248 15.24 -2.51 -18.21
N ASP A 249 14.12 -2.67 -18.93
CA ASP A 249 12.80 -2.22 -18.50
C ASP A 249 12.02 -3.39 -17.95
N THR A 250 11.62 -3.30 -16.69
CA THR A 250 10.78 -4.29 -16.05
C THR A 250 9.42 -3.70 -15.75
N THR A 251 8.38 -4.37 -16.24
CA THR A 251 7.00 -4.03 -15.94
C THR A 251 6.31 -5.22 -15.30
N ILE A 252 5.62 -4.99 -14.19
CA ILE A 252 4.87 -6.03 -13.49
C ILE A 252 3.53 -5.44 -13.04
N GLY A 253 2.43 -5.98 -13.57
CA GLY A 253 1.08 -5.73 -13.07
C GLY A 253 0.50 -7.00 -12.45
N LYS A 254 -0.15 -6.89 -11.30
CA LYS A 254 -0.79 -8.04 -10.63
C LYS A 254 -2.06 -7.63 -9.91
N VAL A 255 -3.05 -8.52 -9.93
CA VAL A 255 -4.31 -8.38 -9.19
C VAL A 255 -4.58 -9.64 -8.36
N LEU A 256 -5.17 -9.49 -7.19
CA LEU A 256 -5.53 -10.60 -6.32
C LEU A 256 -6.58 -11.48 -7.01
N ALA A 257 -6.26 -12.75 -7.21
CA ALA A 257 -7.11 -13.71 -7.91
C ALA A 257 -8.03 -14.49 -6.95
N VAL A 258 -7.51 -14.82 -5.75
CA VAL A 258 -8.25 -15.57 -4.73
C VAL A 258 -8.03 -14.94 -3.36
N LYS A 259 -9.09 -14.89 -2.55
CA LYS A 259 -9.12 -14.27 -1.21
C LYS A 259 -8.65 -15.22 -0.12
#